data_20b806f0928e32c9d0268b789d42d606
#
_entry.id   20b806f0928e32c9d0268b789d42d606
#
_cell.length_a   1.000
_cell.length_b   1.000
_cell.length_c   1.000
_cell.angle_alpha   90.00
_cell.angle_beta   90.00
_cell.angle_gamma   90.00
#
_symmetry.space_group_name_H-M   'P 1'
#
loop_
_entity.id
_entity.type
_entity.pdbx_description
1 polymer ?
#
loop_
_entity_poly.entity_id
_entity_poly.type
_entity_poly.pdbx_seq_one_letter_code
_entity_poly.pdbx_strand_id
1 'polypeptide(L)'
;MYGVVTRNEAELTWVEFERGCYEMKDVTGRAEEPVEDAVNMISCFGDNAAVEGNPDVASISADGKVATREQPYFDWSYVCPTHEEYRRGILEMVEDAAEANGSVRLDDVGFARPEYCHCDRCDERFEASEFDDRNAWRASVITEFVAEARERISGDMLLTLYPDPYPGHLYERSGIDVKALEAYVDEFVVPLYDMAYTTTYWLEIIASGFADLVSIPLSLELYAVEVDIDNLVHAMEVADAYASTVFLGYDASNARAAIRRMRADERDGESHGPGVEDT
;
A
#
# COMPACT_ATOMS: atom_id res chain seq x y z
N MET A 1 -3.79 -9.21 -14.59
CA MET A 1 -3.92 -10.20 -13.49
C MET A 1 -4.77 -9.56 -12.37
N TYR A 2 -5.69 -10.34 -11.75
CA TYR A 2 -6.58 -9.80 -10.71
C TYR A 2 -6.34 -10.48 -9.37
N GLY A 3 -6.19 -9.67 -8.32
CA GLY A 3 -5.97 -10.12 -6.95
C GLY A 3 -7.01 -9.60 -5.98
N VAL A 4 -6.98 -10.11 -4.75
CA VAL A 4 -7.84 -9.65 -3.65
C VAL A 4 -6.99 -9.20 -2.46
N VAL A 5 -7.43 -8.14 -1.79
CA VAL A 5 -6.96 -7.77 -0.45
C VAL A 5 -8.11 -8.03 0.52
N THR A 6 -7.88 -8.87 1.52
CA THR A 6 -8.93 -9.30 2.44
C THR A 6 -8.39 -9.57 3.85
N ARG A 7 -9.31 -9.57 4.83
CA ARG A 7 -9.12 -10.02 6.22
C ARG A 7 -9.73 -11.39 6.48
N ASN A 8 -10.25 -12.04 5.45
CA ASN A 8 -10.94 -13.32 5.55
C ASN A 8 -10.21 -14.37 4.70
N GLU A 9 -9.47 -15.24 5.37
CA GLU A 9 -8.68 -16.31 4.75
C GLU A 9 -9.49 -17.17 3.76
N ALA A 10 -10.78 -17.43 4.03
CA ALA A 10 -11.61 -18.23 3.14
C ALA A 10 -11.80 -17.61 1.75
N GLU A 11 -11.67 -16.29 1.61
CA GLU A 11 -11.80 -15.57 0.34
C GLU A 11 -10.57 -15.70 -0.55
N LEU A 12 -9.39 -15.98 0.02
CA LEU A 12 -8.15 -16.18 -0.71
C LEU A 12 -8.21 -17.41 -1.63
N THR A 13 -9.07 -18.37 -1.33
CA THR A 13 -9.22 -19.60 -2.11
C THR A 13 -10.20 -19.49 -3.29
N TRP A 14 -10.78 -18.32 -3.52
CA TRP A 14 -11.74 -18.14 -4.62
C TRP A 14 -11.02 -18.11 -5.97
N VAL A 15 -11.51 -18.91 -6.90
CA VAL A 15 -10.87 -19.16 -8.21
C VAL A 15 -10.82 -17.96 -9.15
N GLU A 16 -11.52 -16.91 -8.84
CA GLU A 16 -11.48 -15.66 -9.59
C GLU A 16 -10.21 -14.87 -9.34
N PHE A 17 -9.60 -15.02 -8.17
CA PHE A 17 -8.38 -14.31 -7.77
C PHE A 17 -7.14 -15.14 -8.10
N GLU A 18 -6.19 -14.50 -8.78
CA GLU A 18 -4.91 -15.11 -9.16
C GLU A 18 -3.82 -14.82 -8.11
N ARG A 19 -4.02 -13.77 -7.29
CA ARG A 19 -3.17 -13.39 -6.16
C ARG A 19 -4.02 -12.97 -4.97
N GLY A 20 -3.51 -13.19 -3.76
CA GLY A 20 -4.14 -12.76 -2.52
C GLY A 20 -3.17 -11.97 -1.65
N CYS A 21 -3.66 -10.88 -1.05
CA CYS A 21 -3.02 -10.21 0.08
C CYS A 21 -3.94 -10.37 1.30
N TYR A 22 -3.39 -10.93 2.38
CA TYR A 22 -4.06 -11.05 3.67
C TYR A 22 -3.63 -9.91 4.58
N GLU A 23 -4.57 -9.04 4.96
CA GLU A 23 -4.27 -7.96 5.89
C GLU A 23 -4.12 -8.50 7.32
N MET A 24 -2.92 -8.96 7.62
CA MET A 24 -2.53 -9.52 8.91
C MET A 24 -2.56 -8.47 10.02
N LYS A 25 -2.05 -7.25 9.76
CA LYS A 25 -2.11 -6.11 10.68
C LYS A 25 -2.67 -4.89 9.98
N ASP A 26 -3.69 -4.26 10.57
CA ASP A 26 -4.31 -3.04 10.06
C ASP A 26 -4.01 -1.79 10.91
N VAL A 27 -4.44 -0.62 10.43
CA VAL A 27 -4.26 0.69 11.08
C VAL A 27 -4.99 0.84 12.42
N THR A 28 -5.93 -0.05 12.74
CA THR A 28 -6.61 -0.03 14.06
C THR A 28 -5.73 -0.61 15.16
N GLY A 29 -4.67 -1.34 14.78
CA GLY A 29 -3.80 -2.10 15.66
C GLY A 29 -4.26 -3.55 15.84
N ARG A 30 -5.30 -4.00 15.09
CA ARG A 30 -5.64 -5.42 15.01
C ARG A 30 -4.50 -6.17 14.33
N ALA A 31 -4.08 -7.27 14.93
CA ALA A 31 -3.13 -8.20 14.35
C ALA A 31 -3.65 -9.63 14.51
N GLU A 32 -3.45 -10.45 13.48
CA GLU A 32 -3.82 -11.86 13.41
C GLU A 32 -2.61 -12.69 13.00
N GLU A 33 -2.71 -14.00 13.14
CA GLU A 33 -1.67 -14.92 12.67
C GLU A 33 -1.48 -14.81 11.15
N PRO A 34 -0.25 -14.94 10.64
CA PRO A 34 0.00 -14.93 9.20
C PRO A 34 -0.56 -16.18 8.52
N VAL A 35 -0.87 -16.07 7.22
CA VAL A 35 -1.37 -17.18 6.40
C VAL A 35 -0.31 -17.69 5.42
N GLU A 36 -0.37 -18.99 5.07
CA GLU A 36 0.61 -19.64 4.18
C GLU A 36 0.33 -19.37 2.68
N ASP A 37 -0.94 -19.24 2.30
CA ASP A 37 -1.39 -19.26 0.90
C ASP A 37 -1.54 -17.86 0.26
N ALA A 38 -1.11 -16.78 0.94
CA ALA A 38 -1.21 -15.42 0.44
C ALA A 38 -0.07 -14.53 0.95
N VAL A 39 0.16 -13.41 0.26
CA VAL A 39 1.07 -12.36 0.73
C VAL A 39 0.49 -11.72 2.00
N ASN A 40 1.20 -11.82 3.12
CA ASN A 40 0.79 -11.18 4.35
C ASN A 40 1.06 -9.67 4.30
N MET A 41 0.04 -8.85 4.59
CA MET A 41 0.12 -7.39 4.55
C MET A 41 0.15 -6.82 5.98
N ILE A 42 1.09 -5.89 6.22
CA ILE A 42 1.34 -5.30 7.54
C ILE A 42 1.30 -3.78 7.42
N SER A 43 0.34 -3.13 8.10
CA SER A 43 0.38 -1.68 8.35
C SER A 43 1.54 -1.38 9.32
N CYS A 44 2.60 -0.73 8.83
CA CYS A 44 3.83 -0.54 9.57
C CYS A 44 3.74 0.62 10.58
N PHE A 45 3.45 1.83 10.13
CA PHE A 45 3.44 3.02 10.99
C PHE A 45 2.06 3.66 11.14
N GLY A 46 1.00 3.07 10.58
CA GLY A 46 -0.38 3.35 10.91
C GLY A 46 -0.83 2.47 12.06
N ASP A 47 -1.16 3.04 13.27
CA ASP A 47 -1.56 2.23 14.42
C ASP A 47 -2.30 3.05 15.49
N ASN A 48 -3.63 2.92 15.50
CA ASN A 48 -4.45 3.61 16.49
C ASN A 48 -4.21 3.07 17.90
N ALA A 49 -4.18 1.74 18.06
CA ALA A 49 -4.06 1.11 19.39
C ALA A 49 -2.69 1.39 20.02
N ALA A 50 -1.61 1.38 19.24
CA ALA A 50 -0.29 1.70 19.75
C ALA A 50 -0.21 3.14 20.28
N VAL A 51 -0.76 4.11 19.53
CA VAL A 51 -0.76 5.53 19.95
C VAL A 51 -1.67 5.76 21.15
N GLU A 52 -2.83 5.10 21.23
CA GLU A 52 -3.72 5.18 22.39
C GLU A 52 -3.09 4.55 23.64
N GLY A 53 -2.42 3.42 23.48
CA GLY A 53 -1.78 2.69 24.59
C GLY A 53 -0.49 3.33 25.10
N ASN A 54 0.26 3.96 24.21
CA ASN A 54 1.52 4.65 24.52
C ASN A 54 1.69 5.90 23.63
N PRO A 55 1.26 7.10 24.10
CA PRO A 55 1.41 8.32 23.32
C PRO A 55 2.84 8.71 22.93
N ASP A 56 3.87 8.15 23.58
CA ASP A 56 5.27 8.41 23.27
C ASP A 56 5.70 7.84 21.91
N VAL A 57 4.96 6.84 21.39
CA VAL A 57 5.22 6.29 20.06
C VAL A 57 4.74 7.21 18.93
N ALA A 58 3.85 8.16 19.21
CA ALA A 58 3.19 8.97 18.20
C ALA A 58 4.15 9.89 17.44
N SER A 59 3.85 10.14 16.16
CA SER A 59 4.47 11.23 15.40
C SER A 59 3.96 12.58 15.90
N ILE A 60 4.86 13.56 16.12
CA ILE A 60 4.55 14.89 16.64
C ILE A 60 5.11 15.94 15.69
N SER A 61 4.31 16.97 15.37
CA SER A 61 4.79 18.12 14.58
C SER A 61 5.62 19.10 15.41
N ALA A 62 6.33 20.02 14.75
CA ALA A 62 7.14 21.05 15.42
C ALA A 62 6.33 21.98 16.33
N ASP A 63 5.02 22.14 16.09
CA ASP A 63 4.10 22.91 16.95
C ASP A 63 3.37 22.03 17.98
N GLY A 64 3.82 20.80 18.18
CA GLY A 64 3.33 19.88 19.22
C GLY A 64 2.02 19.15 18.90
N LYS A 65 1.55 19.19 17.65
CA LYS A 65 0.36 18.44 17.24
C LYS A 65 0.70 16.97 17.06
N VAL A 66 -0.11 16.10 17.65
CA VAL A 66 0.02 14.67 17.50
C VAL A 66 -0.66 14.22 16.20
N ALA A 67 -0.03 13.33 15.47
CA ALA A 67 -0.54 12.79 14.20
C ALA A 67 -1.63 11.74 14.46
N THR A 68 -2.82 12.20 14.82
CA THR A 68 -3.99 11.39 15.12
C THR A 68 -5.22 11.90 14.37
N ARG A 69 -6.32 11.16 14.42
CA ARG A 69 -7.63 11.55 13.88
C ARG A 69 -8.23 12.83 14.46
N GLU A 70 -7.62 13.41 15.47
CA GLU A 70 -7.97 14.76 15.97
C GLU A 70 -7.56 15.85 14.96
N GLN A 71 -6.60 15.56 14.10
CA GLN A 71 -6.25 16.42 12.98
C GLN A 71 -7.14 16.06 11.76
N PRO A 72 -7.76 17.07 11.09
CA PRO A 72 -8.78 16.82 10.06
C PRO A 72 -8.27 16.17 8.77
N TYR A 73 -6.98 15.92 8.67
CA TYR A 73 -6.32 15.37 7.48
C TYR A 73 -5.69 13.99 7.74
N PHE A 74 -5.99 13.37 8.90
CA PHE A 74 -5.59 12.00 9.21
C PHE A 74 -6.80 11.09 9.42
N ASP A 75 -6.80 9.96 8.74
CA ASP A 75 -7.81 8.91 8.88
C ASP A 75 -7.49 7.94 10.03
N TRP A 76 -6.22 7.88 10.42
CA TRP A 76 -5.72 7.08 11.56
C TRP A 76 -4.55 7.77 12.25
N SER A 77 -4.06 7.14 13.32
CA SER A 77 -2.93 7.63 14.10
C SER A 77 -1.61 7.09 13.53
N TYR A 78 -0.58 7.93 13.50
CA TYR A 78 0.73 7.58 12.97
C TYR A 78 1.77 7.45 14.08
N VAL A 79 2.46 6.32 14.08
CA VAL A 79 3.64 6.05 14.90
C VAL A 79 4.86 6.71 14.25
N CYS A 80 5.77 7.18 15.09
CA CYS A 80 7.05 7.74 14.65
C CYS A 80 7.98 6.62 14.14
N PRO A 81 8.46 6.65 12.88
CA PRO A 81 9.33 5.62 12.31
C PRO A 81 10.66 5.43 13.01
N THR A 82 11.06 6.37 13.90
CA THR A 82 12.30 6.27 14.69
C THR A 82 12.09 5.66 16.07
N HIS A 83 10.87 5.24 16.44
CA HIS A 83 10.62 4.59 17.72
C HIS A 83 11.14 3.16 17.71
N GLU A 84 12.30 2.92 18.32
CA GLU A 84 13.07 1.69 18.19
C GLU A 84 12.33 0.42 18.63
N GLU A 85 11.61 0.48 19.75
CA GLU A 85 10.87 -0.69 20.25
C GLU A 85 9.70 -1.05 19.35
N TYR A 86 8.94 -0.04 18.87
CA TYR A 86 7.84 -0.26 17.95
C TYR A 86 8.36 -0.78 16.60
N ARG A 87 9.41 -0.15 16.04
CA ARG A 87 10.05 -0.58 14.79
C ARG A 87 10.51 -2.04 14.88
N ARG A 88 11.14 -2.44 16.00
CA ARG A 88 11.54 -3.82 16.23
C ARG A 88 10.35 -4.77 16.23
N GLY A 89 9.25 -4.44 16.90
CA GLY A 89 8.03 -5.26 16.91
C GLY A 89 7.42 -5.42 15.51
N ILE A 90 7.43 -4.38 14.67
CA ILE A 90 7.01 -4.51 13.26
C ILE A 90 7.95 -5.43 12.47
N LEU A 91 9.26 -5.33 12.67
CA LEU A 91 10.22 -6.20 11.98
C LEU A 91 10.12 -7.67 12.43
N GLU A 92 9.77 -7.94 13.70
CA GLU A 92 9.44 -9.28 14.19
C GLU A 92 8.16 -9.82 13.49
N MET A 93 7.11 -9.01 13.34
CA MET A 93 5.91 -9.40 12.56
C MET A 93 6.23 -9.66 11.08
N VAL A 94 7.15 -8.90 10.49
CA VAL A 94 7.62 -9.14 9.10
C VAL A 94 8.32 -10.49 9.00
N GLU A 95 9.13 -10.87 9.99
CA GLU A 95 9.81 -12.18 10.05
C GLU A 95 8.79 -13.31 10.15
N ASP A 96 7.81 -13.22 11.08
CA ASP A 96 6.73 -14.21 11.25
C ASP A 96 5.92 -14.36 9.94
N ALA A 97 5.57 -13.25 9.29
CA ALA A 97 4.85 -13.24 8.01
C ALA A 97 5.66 -13.90 6.88
N ALA A 98 6.96 -13.61 6.82
CA ALA A 98 7.87 -14.19 5.83
C ALA A 98 8.15 -15.67 6.07
N GLU A 99 8.17 -16.13 7.33
CA GLU A 99 8.26 -17.56 7.67
C GLU A 99 7.01 -18.33 7.18
N ALA A 100 5.82 -17.73 7.24
CA ALA A 100 4.59 -18.36 6.80
C ALA A 100 4.48 -18.47 5.26
N ASN A 101 4.76 -17.40 4.50
CA ASN A 101 4.56 -17.38 3.04
C ASN A 101 5.83 -17.10 2.23
N GLY A 102 6.85 -16.49 2.81
CA GLY A 102 8.05 -16.01 2.10
C GLY A 102 7.90 -14.61 1.52
N SER A 103 6.71 -14.19 1.11
CA SER A 103 6.45 -12.85 0.55
C SER A 103 5.61 -12.00 1.49
N VAL A 104 5.95 -10.70 1.59
CA VAL A 104 5.30 -9.77 2.52
C VAL A 104 4.99 -8.44 1.81
N ARG A 105 3.83 -7.85 2.10
CA ARG A 105 3.49 -6.49 1.71
C ARG A 105 3.58 -5.55 2.92
N LEU A 106 4.42 -4.54 2.80
CA LEU A 106 4.54 -3.46 3.77
C LEU A 106 3.58 -2.32 3.39
N ASP A 107 2.70 -1.95 4.32
CA ASP A 107 1.76 -0.86 4.16
C ASP A 107 2.05 0.27 5.17
N ASP A 108 1.55 1.48 4.95
CA ASP A 108 1.73 2.64 5.81
C ASP A 108 3.20 2.92 6.18
N VAL A 109 4.13 2.66 5.26
CA VAL A 109 5.55 2.96 5.46
C VAL A 109 5.79 4.43 5.16
N GLY A 110 6.35 5.14 6.14
CA GLY A 110 6.73 6.54 5.96
C GLY A 110 6.42 7.43 7.17
N PHE A 111 6.90 8.66 7.12
CA PHE A 111 6.47 9.71 8.03
C PHE A 111 5.07 10.19 7.68
N ALA A 112 4.31 10.63 8.68
CA ALA A 112 2.90 10.99 8.52
C ALA A 112 2.65 12.08 7.47
N ARG A 113 3.43 13.16 7.50
CA ARG A 113 3.36 14.31 6.57
C ARG A 113 4.66 15.13 6.65
N PRO A 114 4.89 16.15 5.78
CA PRO A 114 6.09 16.99 5.81
C PRO A 114 6.35 17.65 7.18
N GLU A 115 5.28 18.00 7.91
CA GLU A 115 5.37 18.66 9.22
C GLU A 115 5.72 17.71 10.37
N TYR A 116 5.87 16.40 10.11
CA TYR A 116 6.19 15.34 11.06
C TYR A 116 7.47 14.59 10.65
N CYS A 117 8.27 13.97 11.51
CA CYS A 117 8.16 14.00 12.95
C CYS A 117 9.20 14.97 13.53
N HIS A 118 8.81 15.66 14.61
CA HIS A 118 9.63 16.55 15.41
C HIS A 118 9.56 16.19 16.90
N CYS A 119 9.39 14.90 17.23
CA CYS A 119 9.60 14.44 18.59
C CYS A 119 11.08 14.56 18.97
N ASP A 120 11.39 14.67 20.27
CA ASP A 120 12.77 14.84 20.77
C ASP A 120 13.72 13.80 20.16
N ARG A 121 13.31 12.56 20.06
CA ARG A 121 14.07 11.46 19.42
C ARG A 121 14.42 11.73 17.96
N CYS A 122 13.48 12.25 17.16
CA CYS A 122 13.74 12.61 15.77
C CYS A 122 14.68 13.79 15.64
N ASP A 123 14.52 14.82 16.48
CA ASP A 123 15.35 16.00 16.46
C ASP A 123 16.79 15.68 16.90
N GLU A 124 16.96 14.91 17.98
CA GLU A 124 18.29 14.43 18.43
C GLU A 124 18.99 13.55 17.37
N ARG A 125 18.26 12.63 16.72
CA ARG A 125 18.82 11.76 15.66
C ARG A 125 19.19 12.53 14.42
N PHE A 126 18.41 13.53 14.03
CA PHE A 126 18.73 14.40 12.91
C PHE A 126 19.96 15.26 13.21
N GLU A 127 20.03 15.90 14.38
CA GLU A 127 21.18 16.71 14.81
C GLU A 127 22.48 15.89 14.92
N ALA A 128 22.38 14.62 15.29
CA ALA A 128 23.53 13.71 15.36
C ALA A 128 23.93 13.10 14.03
N SER A 129 23.12 13.28 12.98
CA SER A 129 23.36 12.71 11.65
C SER A 129 24.32 13.55 10.81
N GLU A 130 24.75 13.01 9.67
CA GLU A 130 25.58 13.74 8.68
C GLU A 130 24.74 14.53 7.66
N PHE A 131 23.41 14.56 7.83
CA PHE A 131 22.49 15.21 6.89
C PHE A 131 22.27 16.68 7.24
N ASP A 132 22.45 17.57 6.27
CA ASP A 132 22.07 18.98 6.37
C ASP A 132 20.59 19.24 6.03
N ASP A 133 19.97 18.31 5.26
CA ASP A 133 18.57 18.37 4.84
C ASP A 133 17.73 17.32 5.58
N ARG A 134 16.67 17.79 6.25
CA ARG A 134 15.78 16.91 7.01
C ARG A 134 15.00 15.93 6.14
N ASN A 135 14.66 16.29 4.89
CA ASN A 135 13.98 15.38 3.99
C ASN A 135 14.92 14.23 3.56
N ALA A 136 16.20 14.53 3.30
CA ALA A 136 17.20 13.50 3.02
C ALA A 136 17.40 12.57 4.22
N TRP A 137 17.44 13.11 5.44
CA TRP A 137 17.48 12.29 6.66
C TRP A 137 16.25 11.41 6.83
N ARG A 138 15.02 11.96 6.63
CA ARG A 138 13.78 11.19 6.69
C ARG A 138 13.79 10.05 5.67
N ALA A 139 14.23 10.33 4.45
CA ALA A 139 14.35 9.33 3.41
C ALA A 139 15.34 8.23 3.78
N SER A 140 16.46 8.56 4.43
CA SER A 140 17.41 7.57 4.91
C SER A 140 16.82 6.67 6.01
N VAL A 141 16.04 7.24 6.94
CA VAL A 141 15.35 6.46 8.00
C VAL A 141 14.38 5.45 7.42
N ILE A 142 13.60 5.84 6.41
CA ILE A 142 12.64 4.95 5.76
C ILE A 142 13.35 3.89 4.90
N THR A 143 14.37 4.29 4.15
CA THR A 143 15.16 3.35 3.33
C THR A 143 15.86 2.31 4.21
N GLU A 144 16.40 2.71 5.36
CA GLU A 144 17.00 1.80 6.35
C GLU A 144 15.97 0.79 6.88
N PHE A 145 14.74 1.25 7.23
CA PHE A 145 13.68 0.35 7.69
C PHE A 145 13.30 -0.69 6.62
N VAL A 146 13.13 -0.24 5.37
CA VAL A 146 12.79 -1.14 4.24
C VAL A 146 13.93 -2.13 3.96
N ALA A 147 15.19 -1.70 4.06
CA ALA A 147 16.35 -2.58 3.92
C ALA A 147 16.39 -3.65 5.02
N GLU A 148 16.15 -3.28 6.29
CA GLU A 148 16.06 -4.23 7.41
C GLU A 148 14.90 -5.22 7.26
N ALA A 149 13.74 -4.78 6.74
CA ALA A 149 12.64 -5.67 6.41
C ALA A 149 13.02 -6.64 5.28
N ARG A 150 13.70 -6.16 4.22
CA ARG A 150 14.17 -7.00 3.11
C ARG A 150 15.07 -8.16 3.57
N GLU A 151 15.92 -7.93 4.56
CA GLU A 151 16.80 -8.97 5.09
C GLU A 151 16.05 -10.16 5.72
N ARG A 152 14.78 -9.97 6.11
CA ARG A 152 13.90 -10.98 6.72
C ARG A 152 13.00 -11.71 5.74
N ILE A 153 12.81 -11.13 4.54
CA ILE A 153 11.88 -11.63 3.53
C ILE A 153 12.64 -12.46 2.50
N SER A 154 12.28 -13.73 2.34
CA SER A 154 12.93 -14.64 1.39
C SER A 154 12.32 -14.63 -0.01
N GLY A 155 11.04 -14.27 -0.12
CA GLY A 155 10.28 -14.11 -1.36
C GLY A 155 10.18 -12.65 -1.80
N ASP A 156 9.05 -12.30 -2.43
CA ASP A 156 8.81 -10.95 -2.92
C ASP A 156 8.44 -9.98 -1.79
N MET A 157 9.03 -8.80 -1.80
CA MET A 157 8.62 -7.69 -0.94
C MET A 157 7.82 -6.68 -1.75
N LEU A 158 6.56 -6.49 -1.39
CA LEU A 158 5.69 -5.47 -1.93
C LEU A 158 5.66 -4.26 -1.00
N LEU A 159 5.67 -3.06 -1.54
CA LEU A 159 5.58 -1.83 -0.77
C LEU A 159 4.44 -0.95 -1.27
N THR A 160 3.53 -0.59 -0.37
CA THR A 160 2.46 0.36 -0.67
C THR A 160 3.00 1.79 -0.70
N LEU A 161 2.68 2.51 -1.78
CA LEU A 161 2.95 3.93 -1.94
C LEU A 161 1.67 4.74 -1.78
N TYR A 162 1.74 5.87 -1.12
CA TYR A 162 0.60 6.80 -1.02
C TYR A 162 0.20 7.30 -2.43
N PRO A 163 -1.10 7.33 -2.77
CA PRO A 163 -1.59 7.69 -4.11
C PRO A 163 -1.54 9.21 -4.35
N ASP A 164 -0.34 9.79 -4.35
CA ASP A 164 -0.17 11.21 -4.64
C ASP A 164 -0.26 11.44 -6.15
N PRO A 165 -1.07 12.40 -6.64
CA PRO A 165 -1.14 12.74 -8.07
C PRO A 165 0.18 13.31 -8.62
N TYR A 166 1.09 13.68 -7.72
CA TYR A 166 2.45 14.08 -8.03
C TYR A 166 3.42 13.15 -7.31
N PRO A 167 3.76 11.97 -7.87
CA PRO A 167 4.55 10.94 -7.19
C PRO A 167 5.91 11.42 -6.65
N GLY A 168 6.50 12.46 -7.25
CA GLY A 168 7.71 13.09 -6.75
C GLY A 168 7.55 13.75 -5.37
N HIS A 169 6.32 14.06 -4.93
CA HIS A 169 6.06 14.61 -3.60
C HIS A 169 6.22 13.59 -2.47
N LEU A 170 6.25 12.29 -2.75
CA LEU A 170 6.41 11.25 -1.74
C LEU A 170 7.68 11.40 -0.92
N TYR A 171 8.75 11.90 -1.54
CA TYR A 171 10.01 12.18 -0.86
C TYR A 171 9.85 13.24 0.24
N GLU A 172 9.25 14.39 -0.09
CA GLU A 172 9.01 15.46 0.88
C GLU A 172 7.89 15.10 1.86
N ARG A 173 6.83 14.43 1.37
CA ARG A 173 5.67 14.08 2.16
C ARG A 173 5.99 13.10 3.27
N SER A 174 6.60 11.97 2.93
CA SER A 174 6.72 10.82 3.84
C SER A 174 8.13 10.23 3.94
N GLY A 175 9.12 10.83 3.30
CA GLY A 175 10.47 10.28 3.26
C GLY A 175 10.60 9.05 2.35
N ILE A 176 9.72 8.93 1.37
CA ILE A 176 9.76 7.83 0.40
C ILE A 176 10.61 8.22 -0.80
N ASP A 177 11.85 7.77 -0.83
CA ASP A 177 12.71 7.84 -2.01
C ASP A 177 12.46 6.61 -2.88
N VAL A 178 11.52 6.72 -3.82
CA VAL A 178 11.08 5.59 -4.68
C VAL A 178 12.28 4.96 -5.40
N LYS A 179 13.24 5.76 -5.89
CA LYS A 179 14.40 5.24 -6.61
C LYS A 179 15.38 4.49 -5.71
N ALA A 180 15.60 4.97 -4.48
CA ALA A 180 16.42 4.25 -3.51
C ALA A 180 15.76 2.94 -3.07
N LEU A 181 14.43 2.93 -2.94
CA LEU A 181 13.66 1.77 -2.52
C LEU A 181 13.59 0.66 -3.57
N GLU A 182 13.69 0.97 -4.87
CA GLU A 182 13.77 -0.03 -5.95
C GLU A 182 14.90 -1.07 -5.76
N ALA A 183 15.91 -0.76 -4.94
CA ALA A 183 16.98 -1.71 -4.63
C ALA A 183 16.57 -2.81 -3.66
N TYR A 184 15.45 -2.64 -2.95
CA TYR A 184 15.00 -3.54 -1.88
C TYR A 184 13.62 -4.14 -2.13
N VAL A 185 12.80 -3.51 -2.97
CA VAL A 185 11.40 -3.83 -3.23
C VAL A 185 11.26 -4.52 -4.57
N ASP A 186 10.45 -5.57 -4.64
CA ASP A 186 10.18 -6.30 -5.88
C ASP A 186 8.97 -5.73 -6.65
N GLU A 187 8.03 -5.11 -5.95
CA GLU A 187 6.80 -4.57 -6.53
C GLU A 187 6.25 -3.40 -5.70
N PHE A 188 5.87 -2.31 -6.34
CA PHE A 188 5.11 -1.24 -5.69
C PHE A 188 3.61 -1.44 -5.87
N VAL A 189 2.83 -1.10 -4.83
CA VAL A 189 1.37 -1.12 -4.86
C VAL A 189 0.84 0.29 -4.56
N VAL A 190 -0.07 0.80 -5.41
CA VAL A 190 -0.70 2.11 -5.20
C VAL A 190 -2.19 1.94 -4.98
N PRO A 191 -2.73 2.26 -3.80
CA PRO A 191 -4.16 2.19 -3.51
C PRO A 191 -4.89 3.39 -4.10
N LEU A 192 -5.85 3.14 -4.98
CA LEU A 192 -6.70 4.14 -5.62
C LEU A 192 -8.14 3.98 -5.12
N TYR A 193 -8.38 4.33 -3.86
CA TYR A 193 -9.63 4.04 -3.15
C TYR A 193 -10.73 5.08 -3.38
N ASP A 194 -10.41 6.27 -3.86
CA ASP A 194 -11.42 7.29 -4.09
C ASP A 194 -12.21 7.02 -5.37
N MET A 195 -13.21 6.15 -5.25
CA MET A 195 -14.18 5.86 -6.32
C MET A 195 -15.17 7.00 -6.56
N ALA A 196 -15.13 8.09 -5.77
CA ALA A 196 -15.86 9.31 -6.04
C ALA A 196 -15.29 10.08 -7.26
N TYR A 197 -14.18 9.64 -7.81
CA TYR A 197 -13.79 9.98 -9.17
C TYR A 197 -14.86 9.46 -10.14
N THR A 198 -15.91 10.22 -10.30
CA THR A 198 -16.98 9.98 -11.28
C THR A 198 -16.47 9.92 -12.72
N THR A 199 -15.19 10.22 -12.91
CA THR A 199 -14.44 10.03 -14.13
C THR A 199 -13.18 9.25 -13.83
N THR A 200 -12.88 8.24 -14.61
CA THR A 200 -11.62 7.49 -14.59
C THR A 200 -10.38 8.34 -14.89
N TYR A 201 -10.58 9.63 -15.19
CA TYR A 201 -9.54 10.58 -15.54
C TYR A 201 -8.46 10.74 -14.44
N TRP A 202 -8.86 10.89 -13.18
CA TRP A 202 -7.88 11.00 -12.07
C TRP A 202 -7.20 9.67 -11.77
N LEU A 203 -7.94 8.57 -11.86
CA LEU A 203 -7.37 7.23 -11.71
C LEU A 203 -6.28 7.01 -12.76
N GLU A 204 -6.57 7.32 -14.03
CA GLU A 204 -5.63 7.21 -15.15
C GLU A 204 -4.40 8.11 -14.95
N ILE A 205 -4.58 9.38 -14.52
CA ILE A 205 -3.46 10.30 -14.28
C ILE A 205 -2.55 9.77 -13.17
N ILE A 206 -3.10 9.28 -12.06
CA ILE A 206 -2.30 8.76 -10.96
C ILE A 206 -1.58 7.48 -11.40
N ALA A 207 -2.30 6.53 -12.01
CA ALA A 207 -1.73 5.28 -12.50
C ALA A 207 -0.59 5.51 -13.50
N SER A 208 -0.80 6.37 -14.49
CA SER A 208 0.22 6.76 -15.47
C SER A 208 1.43 7.44 -14.81
N GLY A 209 1.20 8.34 -13.86
CA GLY A 209 2.27 9.04 -13.15
C GLY A 209 3.17 8.10 -12.36
N PHE A 210 2.60 7.06 -11.71
CA PHE A 210 3.40 6.03 -11.05
C PHE A 210 4.07 5.08 -12.04
N ALA A 211 3.40 4.69 -13.12
CA ALA A 211 4.00 3.86 -14.16
C ALA A 211 5.22 4.52 -14.83
N ASP A 212 5.19 5.84 -14.98
CA ASP A 212 6.34 6.61 -15.49
C ASP A 212 7.47 6.77 -14.46
N LEU A 213 7.15 6.74 -13.15
CA LEU A 213 8.12 6.94 -12.08
C LEU A 213 8.93 5.69 -11.77
N VAL A 214 8.26 4.51 -11.69
CA VAL A 214 8.87 3.27 -11.21
C VAL A 214 9.50 2.46 -12.33
N SER A 215 10.56 1.70 -12.01
CA SER A 215 11.25 0.83 -12.98
C SER A 215 11.00 -0.66 -12.71
N ILE A 216 10.39 -0.99 -11.58
CA ILE A 216 10.02 -2.34 -11.15
C ILE A 216 8.51 -2.53 -11.33
N PRO A 217 7.95 -3.74 -11.19
CA PRO A 217 6.52 -4.00 -11.28
C PRO A 217 5.68 -3.05 -10.43
N LEU A 218 4.59 -2.55 -11.02
CA LEU A 218 3.59 -1.71 -10.38
C LEU A 218 2.27 -2.47 -10.32
N SER A 219 1.66 -2.50 -9.16
CA SER A 219 0.28 -2.95 -8.97
C SER A 219 -0.60 -1.79 -8.48
N LEU A 220 -1.86 -1.84 -8.84
CA LEU A 220 -2.86 -0.88 -8.38
C LEU A 220 -3.88 -1.60 -7.51
N GLU A 221 -4.36 -0.94 -6.47
CA GLU A 221 -5.40 -1.47 -5.60
C GLU A 221 -6.64 -0.59 -5.65
N LEU A 222 -7.78 -1.17 -6.03
CA LEU A 222 -9.07 -0.51 -6.13
C LEU A 222 -9.96 -0.90 -4.95
N TYR A 223 -10.78 0.06 -4.47
CA TYR A 223 -11.71 -0.18 -3.38
C TYR A 223 -13.01 -0.78 -3.90
N ALA A 224 -13.37 -1.97 -3.43
CA ALA A 224 -14.55 -2.70 -3.88
C ALA A 224 -15.74 -2.63 -2.90
N VAL A 225 -15.61 -1.88 -1.78
CA VAL A 225 -16.66 -1.78 -0.76
C VAL A 225 -17.71 -0.76 -1.18
N GLU A 226 -19.00 -1.13 -1.09
CA GLU A 226 -20.15 -0.26 -1.39
C GLU A 226 -20.08 0.43 -2.77
N VAL A 227 -19.53 -0.25 -3.77
CA VAL A 227 -19.32 0.27 -5.11
C VAL A 227 -20.33 -0.32 -6.10
N ASP A 228 -20.70 0.45 -7.11
CA ASP A 228 -21.41 -0.06 -8.28
C ASP A 228 -20.47 -0.95 -9.12
N ILE A 229 -20.94 -2.13 -9.52
CA ILE A 229 -20.11 -3.13 -10.22
C ILE A 229 -19.67 -2.65 -11.60
N ASP A 230 -20.51 -1.95 -12.36
CA ASP A 230 -20.13 -1.44 -13.68
C ASP A 230 -19.09 -0.32 -13.56
N ASN A 231 -19.15 0.52 -12.51
CA ASN A 231 -18.12 1.50 -12.20
C ASN A 231 -16.81 0.83 -11.79
N LEU A 232 -16.87 -0.24 -11.00
CA LEU A 232 -15.68 -1.00 -10.60
C LEU A 232 -15.02 -1.66 -11.81
N VAL A 233 -15.80 -2.28 -12.70
CA VAL A 233 -15.31 -2.86 -13.96
C VAL A 233 -14.59 -1.80 -14.80
N HIS A 234 -15.18 -0.64 -14.96
CA HIS A 234 -14.55 0.43 -15.73
C HIS A 234 -13.23 0.94 -15.08
N ALA A 235 -13.18 1.03 -13.75
CA ALA A 235 -11.96 1.36 -13.04
C ALA A 235 -10.88 0.27 -13.21
N MET A 236 -11.29 -1.01 -13.20
CA MET A 236 -10.38 -2.15 -13.45
C MET A 236 -9.80 -2.12 -14.86
N GLU A 237 -10.61 -1.81 -15.89
CA GLU A 237 -10.15 -1.67 -17.28
C GLU A 237 -9.06 -0.58 -17.43
N VAL A 238 -9.25 0.55 -16.75
CA VAL A 238 -8.25 1.63 -16.75
C VAL A 238 -6.99 1.20 -16.00
N ALA A 239 -7.13 0.60 -14.82
CA ALA A 239 -6.00 0.16 -14.01
C ALA A 239 -5.17 -0.93 -14.70
N ASP A 240 -5.81 -1.87 -15.41
CA ASP A 240 -5.14 -2.98 -16.09
C ASP A 240 -4.16 -2.52 -17.21
N ALA A 241 -4.37 -1.32 -17.75
CA ALA A 241 -3.47 -0.73 -18.73
C ALA A 241 -2.10 -0.31 -18.14
N TYR A 242 -2.00 -0.13 -16.82
CA TYR A 242 -0.80 0.37 -16.14
C TYR A 242 -0.20 -0.60 -15.14
N ALA A 243 -0.98 -1.58 -14.68
CA ALA A 243 -0.60 -2.46 -13.58
C ALA A 243 -0.28 -3.89 -14.02
N SER A 244 0.70 -4.52 -13.37
CA SER A 244 0.95 -5.95 -13.47
C SER A 244 -0.13 -6.76 -12.75
N THR A 245 -0.65 -6.25 -11.65
CA THR A 245 -1.80 -6.80 -10.92
C THR A 245 -2.75 -5.67 -10.52
N VAL A 246 -4.05 -5.89 -10.69
CA VAL A 246 -5.09 -5.05 -10.10
C VAL A 246 -5.65 -5.80 -8.89
N PHE A 247 -5.34 -5.30 -7.69
CA PHE A 247 -5.91 -5.80 -6.45
C PHE A 247 -7.27 -5.14 -6.18
N LEU A 248 -8.17 -5.86 -5.56
CA LEU A 248 -9.50 -5.42 -5.19
C LEU A 248 -9.69 -5.62 -3.68
N GLY A 249 -9.77 -4.54 -2.91
CA GLY A 249 -9.95 -4.54 -1.46
C GLY A 249 -11.32 -3.95 -1.10
N TYR A 250 -11.90 -4.27 -0.12
CA TYR A 250 -11.94 -5.24 0.95
C TYR A 250 -13.27 -5.99 0.94
N ASP A 251 -14.02 -5.92 -0.19
CA ASP A 251 -15.25 -6.69 -0.45
C ASP A 251 -15.00 -7.69 -1.58
N ALA A 252 -14.59 -8.90 -1.20
CA ALA A 252 -14.28 -9.97 -2.14
C ALA A 252 -15.51 -10.40 -2.97
N SER A 253 -16.73 -10.21 -2.48
CA SER A 253 -17.96 -10.52 -3.22
C SER A 253 -18.17 -9.57 -4.39
N ASN A 254 -18.00 -8.27 -4.17
CA ASN A 254 -18.04 -7.25 -5.23
C ASN A 254 -16.88 -7.43 -6.20
N ALA A 255 -15.66 -7.65 -5.69
CA ALA A 255 -14.48 -7.95 -6.50
C ALA A 255 -14.70 -9.13 -7.44
N ARG A 256 -15.20 -10.24 -6.91
CA ARG A 256 -15.55 -11.44 -7.71
C ARG A 256 -16.63 -11.15 -8.75
N ALA A 257 -17.66 -10.37 -8.40
CA ALA A 257 -18.73 -10.02 -9.31
C ALA A 257 -18.19 -9.20 -10.50
N ALA A 258 -17.31 -8.23 -10.25
CA ALA A 258 -16.67 -7.41 -11.27
C ALA A 258 -15.79 -8.24 -12.21
N ILE A 259 -14.95 -9.13 -11.68
CA ILE A 259 -14.10 -10.03 -12.50
C ILE A 259 -14.95 -10.93 -13.39
N ARG A 260 -16.03 -11.49 -12.84
CA ARG A 260 -16.96 -12.34 -13.65
C ARG A 260 -17.64 -11.55 -14.75
N ARG A 261 -17.98 -10.29 -14.49
CA ARG A 261 -18.59 -9.41 -15.50
C ARG A 261 -17.60 -9.13 -16.62
N MET A 262 -16.37 -8.73 -16.32
CA MET A 262 -15.32 -8.51 -17.34
C MET A 262 -15.10 -9.74 -18.21
N ARG A 263 -14.93 -10.92 -17.59
CA ARG A 263 -14.74 -12.18 -18.33
C ARG A 263 -15.96 -12.60 -19.18
N ALA A 264 -17.16 -12.13 -18.87
CA ALA A 264 -18.34 -12.36 -19.69
C ALA A 264 -18.34 -11.43 -20.92
N ASP A 265 -18.03 -10.15 -20.73
CA ASP A 265 -17.99 -9.16 -21.79
C ASP A 265 -16.89 -9.47 -22.83
N GLU A 266 -15.72 -9.96 -22.39
CA GLU A 266 -14.65 -10.45 -23.29
C GLU A 266 -15.13 -11.60 -24.21
N ARG A 267 -15.84 -12.59 -23.65
CA ARG A 267 -16.38 -13.72 -24.40
C ARG A 267 -17.44 -13.33 -25.42
N ASP A 268 -18.29 -12.36 -25.06
CA ASP A 268 -19.31 -11.84 -25.97
C ASP A 268 -18.70 -10.99 -27.09
N GLY A 269 -17.64 -10.23 -26.81
CA GLY A 269 -16.85 -9.49 -27.80
C GLY A 269 -16.14 -10.38 -28.82
N GLU A 270 -15.57 -11.50 -28.38
CA GLU A 270 -14.92 -12.51 -29.27
C GLU A 270 -15.94 -13.23 -30.18
N SER A 271 -17.16 -13.45 -29.70
CA SER A 271 -18.20 -14.12 -30.47
C SER A 271 -18.81 -13.27 -31.61
N HIS A 272 -18.57 -11.96 -31.59
CA HIS A 272 -19.07 -10.98 -32.58
C HIS A 272 -17.96 -10.42 -33.48
N GLY A 273 -16.79 -11.06 -33.59
CA GLY A 273 -15.75 -10.71 -34.53
C GLY A 273 -16.32 -10.72 -35.98
N PRO A 274 -15.85 -9.84 -36.90
CA PRO A 274 -16.43 -9.66 -38.20
C PRO A 274 -16.37 -10.98 -38.98
N GLY A 275 -17.55 -11.52 -39.27
CA GLY A 275 -17.69 -12.63 -40.18
C GLY A 275 -17.05 -12.25 -41.51
N VAL A 276 -16.05 -13.01 -41.93
CA VAL A 276 -15.50 -12.92 -43.27
C VAL A 276 -16.64 -13.28 -44.21
N GLU A 277 -17.23 -12.28 -44.86
CA GLU A 277 -18.07 -12.52 -46.02
C GLU A 277 -17.17 -13.03 -47.16
N ASP A 278 -17.14 -14.36 -47.35
CA ASP A 278 -16.66 -14.95 -48.57
C ASP A 278 -17.61 -14.58 -49.73
N THR A 279 -17.15 -13.76 -50.63
CA THR A 279 -17.70 -13.61 -51.99
C THR A 279 -16.63 -13.79 -53.03
#